data_fdc190508dc9ba5d5b1ba474c014cad1
#
_entry.id   fdc190508dc9ba5d5b1ba474c014cad1
#
_cell.length_a   1.000
_cell.length_b   1.000
_cell.length_c   1.000
_cell.angle_alpha   90.00
_cell.angle_beta   90.00
_cell.angle_gamma   90.00
#
_symmetry.space_group_name_H-M   'P 1'
#
loop_
_entity.id
_entity.type
_entity.pdbx_description
1 polymer ?
#
loop_
_entity_poly.entity_id
_entity_poly.type
_entity_poly.pdbx_seq_one_letter_code
_entity_poly.pdbx_strand_id
1 'polypeptide(L)'
;MLSSQRPKTSAERPQMNQPSDPTARHVVVHPVDPDDAAFAAAFRAMVSAGKGAPRGADSRTQYDALMESVLPRGDVTFEDGVLGGVPGVWVNPANSRAGAAIVHLHGGWFSLGSARAYRHLVGQIAARAGARAFVPDYRLAPEHPFPAAAEDALACYGGLVDSGVRRIALTGDSAGGALALGLAARVAGDARVVAVAVLSPVTDLTLSGATYETRAEADPLFTRPQVADLVQIYLGGADANDPLASPLYGRLAGMAPVRIQVGDDKVLLDDALRYAERAVAAGVDARVDVWMGMPHGFPANIGKLKAAEPALDAIGAFLSQKLQSRGNP
;
A
#
# COMPACT_ATOMS: atom_id res chain seq x y z
N MET A 1 4.83 48.69 30.92
CA MET A 1 5.89 47.90 30.27
C MET A 1 5.26 46.56 29.83
N LEU A 2 4.81 46.45 28.61
CA LEU A 2 4.21 45.20 28.06
C LEU A 2 5.32 44.47 27.31
N SER A 3 5.71 43.32 27.85
CA SER A 3 6.70 42.39 27.28
C SER A 3 6.06 41.67 26.08
N SER A 4 6.52 41.98 24.89
CA SER A 4 6.16 41.28 23.65
C SER A 4 6.86 39.92 23.61
N GLN A 5 6.14 38.85 23.86
CA GLN A 5 6.62 37.49 23.54
C GLN A 5 6.48 37.27 22.05
N ARG A 6 7.61 37.06 21.34
CA ARG A 6 7.64 36.56 19.96
C ARG A 6 7.13 35.09 19.93
N PRO A 7 6.39 34.67 18.88
CA PRO A 7 6.02 33.29 18.75
C PRO A 7 7.25 32.43 18.50
N LYS A 8 7.32 31.27 19.16
CA LYS A 8 8.35 30.24 18.96
C LYS A 8 8.29 29.76 17.51
N THR A 9 9.42 29.89 16.83
CA THR A 9 9.66 29.37 15.48
C THR A 9 9.43 27.87 15.43
N SER A 10 8.84 27.44 14.32
CA SER A 10 8.60 26.03 13.92
C SER A 10 9.77 25.12 14.27
N ALA A 11 9.48 24.01 14.96
CA ALA A 11 10.44 22.96 15.21
C ALA A 11 11.08 22.52 13.89
N GLU A 12 12.39 22.63 13.78
CA GLU A 12 13.17 22.13 12.66
C GLU A 12 12.91 20.62 12.52
N ARG A 13 12.42 20.22 11.35
CA ARG A 13 12.26 18.80 11.01
C ARG A 13 13.63 18.13 11.06
N PRO A 14 13.79 16.97 11.70
CA PRO A 14 15.03 16.22 11.61
C PRO A 14 15.28 15.90 10.13
N GLN A 15 16.38 16.41 9.60
CA GLN A 15 16.82 16.08 8.24
C GLN A 15 17.15 14.58 8.21
N MET A 16 16.41 13.81 7.43
CA MET A 16 16.89 12.48 7.02
C MET A 16 18.05 12.73 6.05
N ASN A 17 19.28 12.69 6.58
CA ASN A 17 20.48 12.68 5.77
C ASN A 17 20.42 11.48 4.83
N GLN A 18 20.79 11.67 3.57
CA GLN A 18 21.01 10.53 2.66
C GLN A 18 21.98 9.57 3.37
N PRO A 19 21.64 8.26 3.42
CA PRO A 19 22.50 7.31 4.11
C PRO A 19 23.88 7.30 3.43
N SER A 20 24.90 7.61 4.19
CA SER A 20 26.31 7.47 3.76
C SER A 20 26.77 6.01 3.69
N ASP A 21 25.88 5.07 4.01
CA ASP A 21 26.10 3.64 4.02
C ASP A 21 25.80 3.05 2.62
N PRO A 22 26.78 2.38 1.96
CA PRO A 22 26.57 1.69 0.69
C PRO A 22 25.50 0.58 0.75
N THR A 23 25.12 0.10 1.94
CA THR A 23 24.03 -0.87 2.12
C THR A 23 22.63 -0.24 1.99
N ALA A 24 22.51 1.08 2.07
CA ALA A 24 21.25 1.82 1.98
C ALA A 24 20.77 2.10 0.53
N ARG A 25 21.35 1.43 -0.48
CA ARG A 25 20.96 1.60 -1.90
C ARG A 25 19.51 1.23 -2.21
N HIS A 26 18.81 0.57 -1.29
CA HIS A 26 17.42 0.20 -1.45
C HIS A 26 16.43 1.28 -1.00
N VAL A 27 16.89 2.37 -0.40
CA VAL A 27 16.05 3.52 -0.01
C VAL A 27 16.36 4.71 -0.89
N VAL A 28 15.35 5.26 -1.55
CA VAL A 28 15.44 6.49 -2.35
C VAL A 28 14.53 7.53 -1.74
N VAL A 29 15.08 8.71 -1.45
CA VAL A 29 14.33 9.81 -0.85
C VAL A 29 14.02 10.83 -1.93
N HIS A 30 12.71 11.15 -2.08
CA HIS A 30 12.20 12.17 -2.98
C HIS A 30 11.88 13.43 -2.18
N PRO A 31 12.47 14.60 -2.52
CA PRO A 31 12.18 15.83 -1.82
C PRO A 31 10.72 16.27 -2.04
N VAL A 32 10.19 17.05 -1.09
CA VAL A 32 8.86 17.64 -1.27
C VAL A 32 8.90 18.71 -2.38
N ASP A 33 7.94 18.62 -3.32
CA ASP A 33 7.69 19.73 -4.24
C ASP A 33 7.04 20.89 -3.47
N PRO A 34 7.48 22.16 -3.66
CA PRO A 34 6.86 23.31 -2.99
C PRO A 34 5.35 23.44 -3.19
N ASP A 35 4.84 23.07 -4.37
CA ASP A 35 3.39 23.12 -4.65
C ASP A 35 2.63 22.05 -3.87
N ASP A 36 3.24 20.86 -3.67
CA ASP A 36 2.66 19.78 -2.85
C ASP A 36 2.64 20.16 -1.36
N ALA A 37 3.59 20.97 -0.89
CA ALA A 37 3.63 21.40 0.50
C ALA A 37 2.37 22.17 0.91
N ALA A 38 1.83 23.00 0.02
CA ALA A 38 0.58 23.75 0.26
C ALA A 38 -0.63 22.80 0.34
N PHE A 39 -0.74 21.86 -0.60
CA PHE A 39 -1.81 20.85 -0.56
C PHE A 39 -1.71 19.96 0.68
N ALA A 40 -0.51 19.48 1.03
CA ALA A 40 -0.30 18.64 2.21
C ALA A 40 -0.69 19.38 3.50
N ALA A 41 -0.39 20.68 3.60
CA ALA A 41 -0.80 21.52 4.72
C ALA A 41 -2.34 21.67 4.81
N ALA A 42 -3.00 21.93 3.68
CA ALA A 42 -4.46 22.04 3.61
C ALA A 42 -5.15 20.67 3.92
N PHE A 43 -4.65 19.60 3.34
CA PHE A 43 -5.11 18.24 3.62
C PHE A 43 -4.96 17.91 5.12
N ARG A 44 -3.80 18.19 5.70
CA ARG A 44 -3.55 18.01 7.14
C ARG A 44 -4.59 18.76 7.99
N ALA A 45 -4.82 20.05 7.69
CA ALA A 45 -5.80 20.86 8.42
C ALA A 45 -7.21 20.28 8.32
N MET A 46 -7.60 19.78 7.14
CA MET A 46 -8.91 19.20 6.89
C MET A 46 -9.14 17.88 7.68
N VAL A 47 -8.13 16.99 7.71
CA VAL A 47 -8.31 15.65 8.29
C VAL A 47 -7.94 15.56 9.77
N SER A 48 -7.18 16.52 10.30
CA SER A 48 -6.69 16.48 11.70
C SER A 48 -7.80 16.47 12.73
N ALA A 49 -8.97 17.05 12.42
CA ALA A 49 -10.12 17.03 13.31
C ALA A 49 -10.68 15.61 13.54
N GLY A 50 -10.47 14.70 12.58
CA GLY A 50 -10.86 13.28 12.67
C GLY A 50 -9.73 12.34 13.08
N LYS A 51 -8.54 12.87 13.40
CA LYS A 51 -7.40 12.07 13.79
C LYS A 51 -7.68 11.32 15.11
N GLY A 52 -7.43 10.01 15.09
CA GLY A 52 -7.68 9.15 16.26
C GLY A 52 -9.15 8.82 16.50
N ALA A 53 -10.09 9.30 15.69
CA ALA A 53 -11.49 8.91 15.80
C ALA A 53 -11.67 7.41 15.53
N PRO A 54 -12.58 6.72 16.25
CA PRO A 54 -12.90 5.33 15.99
C PRO A 54 -13.30 5.12 14.51
N ARG A 55 -12.82 4.04 13.92
CA ARG A 55 -13.18 3.63 12.56
C ARG A 55 -13.68 2.18 12.61
N GLY A 56 -14.89 1.97 12.13
CA GLY A 56 -15.53 0.65 12.11
C GLY A 56 -16.40 0.49 10.88
N ALA A 57 -17.22 -0.55 10.85
CA ALA A 57 -18.11 -0.86 9.71
C ALA A 57 -18.97 0.33 9.28
N ASP A 58 -19.41 1.17 10.20
CA ASP A 58 -20.20 2.38 9.92
C ASP A 58 -19.45 3.42 9.06
N SER A 59 -18.11 3.33 9.01
CA SER A 59 -17.28 4.22 8.20
C SER A 59 -17.11 3.74 6.74
N ARG A 60 -17.60 2.55 6.37
CA ARG A 60 -17.40 1.94 5.05
C ARG A 60 -17.89 2.83 3.92
N THR A 61 -19.12 3.30 4.01
CA THR A 61 -19.72 4.16 2.98
C THR A 61 -18.93 5.44 2.74
N GLN A 62 -18.48 6.09 3.81
CA GLN A 62 -17.68 7.31 3.70
C GLN A 62 -16.28 7.02 3.13
N TYR A 63 -15.67 5.91 3.55
CA TYR A 63 -14.36 5.50 3.04
C TYR A 63 -14.42 5.14 1.56
N ASP A 64 -15.45 4.39 1.14
CA ASP A 64 -15.67 4.02 -0.25
C ASP A 64 -15.89 5.26 -1.13
N ALA A 65 -16.70 6.22 -0.68
CA ALA A 65 -16.90 7.48 -1.40
C ALA A 65 -15.58 8.27 -1.57
N LEU A 66 -14.69 8.25 -0.56
CA LEU A 66 -13.36 8.83 -0.65
C LEU A 66 -12.53 8.14 -1.75
N MET A 67 -12.47 6.82 -1.75
CA MET A 67 -11.68 6.07 -2.72
C MET A 67 -12.26 6.13 -4.14
N GLU A 68 -13.58 6.19 -4.29
CA GLU A 68 -14.23 6.44 -5.59
C GLU A 68 -13.90 7.82 -6.18
N SER A 69 -13.48 8.79 -5.37
CA SER A 69 -13.11 10.14 -5.82
C SER A 69 -11.74 10.22 -6.50
N VAL A 70 -10.99 9.12 -6.55
CA VAL A 70 -9.72 9.08 -7.29
C VAL A 70 -9.98 9.35 -8.77
N LEU A 71 -9.10 10.14 -9.39
CA LEU A 71 -9.25 10.57 -10.78
C LEU A 71 -9.34 9.35 -11.72
N PRO A 72 -10.47 9.19 -12.45
CA PRO A 72 -10.65 8.06 -13.35
C PRO A 72 -9.80 8.20 -14.62
N ARG A 73 -9.62 7.09 -15.33
CA ARG A 73 -8.99 7.04 -16.65
C ARG A 73 -10.03 6.67 -17.71
N GLY A 74 -10.01 7.37 -18.85
CA GLY A 74 -10.94 7.10 -19.95
C GLY A 74 -10.58 5.87 -20.80
N ASP A 75 -9.36 5.33 -20.66
CA ASP A 75 -8.85 4.15 -21.36
C ASP A 75 -8.96 2.85 -20.54
N VAL A 76 -9.76 2.85 -19.47
CA VAL A 76 -9.97 1.71 -18.58
C VAL A 76 -11.45 1.40 -18.45
N THR A 77 -11.81 0.13 -18.61
CA THR A 77 -13.16 -0.39 -18.38
C THR A 77 -13.21 -1.30 -17.16
N PHE A 78 -14.39 -1.48 -16.59
CA PHE A 78 -14.61 -2.25 -15.36
C PHE A 78 -15.68 -3.31 -15.61
N GLU A 79 -15.49 -4.50 -15.03
CA GLU A 79 -16.40 -5.63 -15.16
C GLU A 79 -16.47 -6.37 -13.81
N ASP A 80 -17.66 -6.61 -13.31
CA ASP A 80 -17.84 -7.44 -12.12
C ASP A 80 -17.46 -8.90 -12.44
N GLY A 81 -16.83 -9.58 -11.49
CA GLY A 81 -16.38 -10.95 -11.71
C GLY A 81 -16.10 -11.73 -10.44
N VAL A 82 -15.76 -12.98 -10.61
CA VAL A 82 -15.35 -13.88 -9.50
C VAL A 82 -14.02 -14.50 -9.86
N LEU A 83 -13.09 -14.50 -8.94
CA LEU A 83 -11.77 -15.13 -9.11
C LEU A 83 -11.43 -15.98 -7.90
N GLY A 84 -11.18 -17.28 -8.10
CA GLY A 84 -10.93 -18.20 -7.00
C GLY A 84 -12.10 -18.32 -6.01
N GLY A 85 -13.34 -18.07 -6.45
CA GLY A 85 -14.53 -18.03 -5.59
C GLY A 85 -14.78 -16.69 -4.88
N VAL A 86 -13.88 -15.72 -5.01
CA VAL A 86 -14.00 -14.40 -4.39
C VAL A 86 -14.59 -13.41 -5.40
N PRO A 87 -15.70 -12.73 -5.08
CA PRO A 87 -16.25 -11.68 -5.94
C PRO A 87 -15.31 -10.47 -6.00
N GLY A 88 -15.46 -9.64 -7.03
CA GLY A 88 -14.64 -8.45 -7.19
C GLY A 88 -14.83 -7.78 -8.53
N VAL A 89 -13.91 -6.89 -8.89
CA VAL A 89 -13.96 -6.11 -10.13
C VAL A 89 -12.70 -6.36 -10.96
N TRP A 90 -12.89 -6.73 -12.22
CA TRP A 90 -11.84 -6.67 -13.23
C TRP A 90 -11.68 -5.23 -13.74
N VAL A 91 -10.46 -4.78 -13.72
CA VAL A 91 -10.01 -3.49 -14.23
C VAL A 91 -9.24 -3.75 -15.52
N ASN A 92 -9.80 -3.33 -16.65
CA ASN A 92 -9.32 -3.70 -17.98
C ASN A 92 -8.84 -2.46 -18.75
N PRO A 93 -7.54 -2.11 -18.69
CA PRO A 93 -6.99 -1.08 -19.56
C PRO A 93 -6.91 -1.55 -21.03
N ALA A 94 -7.09 -0.60 -21.96
CA ALA A 94 -7.10 -0.89 -23.39
C ALA A 94 -5.79 -1.53 -23.92
N ASN A 95 -4.67 -1.30 -23.21
CA ASN A 95 -3.34 -1.81 -23.56
C ASN A 95 -2.96 -3.11 -22.84
N SER A 96 -3.93 -3.87 -22.31
CA SER A 96 -3.68 -5.09 -21.54
C SER A 96 -3.01 -6.19 -22.36
N ARG A 97 -1.98 -6.82 -21.78
CA ARG A 97 -1.26 -7.95 -22.37
C ARG A 97 -1.92 -9.27 -22.03
N ALA A 98 -2.03 -10.15 -23.01
CA ALA A 98 -2.50 -11.51 -22.79
C ALA A 98 -1.54 -12.32 -21.91
N GLY A 99 -2.09 -13.14 -21.01
CA GLY A 99 -1.33 -14.03 -20.13
C GLY A 99 -0.63 -13.33 -18.96
N ALA A 100 -0.89 -12.03 -18.77
CA ALA A 100 -0.44 -11.26 -17.62
C ALA A 100 -1.63 -10.67 -16.84
N ALA A 101 -1.55 -10.67 -15.51
CA ALA A 101 -2.57 -10.08 -14.66
C ALA A 101 -1.98 -9.57 -13.34
N ILE A 102 -2.69 -8.66 -12.72
CA ILE A 102 -2.42 -8.11 -11.39
C ILE A 102 -3.54 -8.57 -10.45
N VAL A 103 -3.21 -8.98 -9.22
CA VAL A 103 -4.16 -8.97 -8.11
C VAL A 103 -3.84 -7.74 -7.26
N HIS A 104 -4.81 -6.87 -7.09
CA HIS A 104 -4.67 -5.71 -6.20
C HIS A 104 -5.53 -5.90 -4.96
N LEU A 105 -4.90 -5.91 -3.80
CA LEU A 105 -5.54 -6.03 -2.51
C LEU A 105 -5.69 -4.62 -1.93
N HIS A 106 -6.93 -4.19 -1.69
CA HIS A 106 -7.21 -2.83 -1.29
C HIS A 106 -6.89 -2.54 0.18
N GLY A 107 -6.67 -1.27 0.52
CA GLY A 107 -6.49 -0.79 1.88
C GLY A 107 -7.80 -0.70 2.67
N GLY A 108 -7.72 -0.13 3.87
CA GLY A 108 -8.88 0.08 4.74
C GLY A 108 -8.82 -0.70 6.05
N TRP A 109 -7.61 -0.96 6.58
CA TRP A 109 -7.40 -1.67 7.85
C TRP A 109 -8.12 -3.02 7.95
N PHE A 110 -8.24 -3.74 6.84
CA PHE A 110 -8.94 -5.02 6.72
C PHE A 110 -10.43 -4.97 7.10
N SER A 111 -10.98 -3.79 7.34
CA SER A 111 -12.35 -3.57 7.82
C SER A 111 -13.19 -2.66 6.92
N LEU A 112 -12.54 -1.92 6.02
CA LEU A 112 -13.12 -0.92 5.12
C LEU A 112 -12.68 -1.18 3.69
N GLY A 113 -13.35 -0.54 2.74
CA GLY A 113 -13.03 -0.62 1.32
C GLY A 113 -13.82 -1.67 0.57
N SER A 114 -13.83 -1.52 -0.74
CA SER A 114 -14.47 -2.46 -1.67
C SER A 114 -13.75 -2.43 -3.02
N ALA A 115 -13.92 -3.50 -3.81
CA ALA A 115 -13.38 -3.57 -5.17
C ALA A 115 -13.88 -2.41 -6.03
N ARG A 116 -15.14 -2.05 -5.88
CA ARG A 116 -15.77 -0.94 -6.61
C ARG A 116 -15.14 0.39 -6.25
N ALA A 117 -14.91 0.66 -4.98
CA ALA A 117 -14.33 1.92 -4.50
C ALA A 117 -12.88 2.11 -5.03
N TYR A 118 -12.13 1.04 -5.12
CA TYR A 118 -10.72 1.06 -5.54
C TYR A 118 -10.49 1.01 -7.05
N ARG A 119 -11.52 0.79 -7.86
CA ARG A 119 -11.40 0.61 -9.32
C ARG A 119 -10.63 1.73 -10.04
N HIS A 120 -10.74 2.97 -9.57
CA HIS A 120 -10.07 4.11 -10.20
C HIS A 120 -8.58 4.17 -9.87
N LEU A 121 -8.19 3.94 -8.61
CA LEU A 121 -6.78 3.85 -8.22
C LEU A 121 -6.11 2.67 -8.95
N VAL A 122 -6.77 1.52 -8.98
CA VAL A 122 -6.25 0.34 -9.67
C VAL A 122 -6.22 0.54 -11.19
N GLY A 123 -7.15 1.32 -11.74
CA GLY A 123 -7.11 1.76 -13.14
C GLY A 123 -5.85 2.55 -13.47
N GLN A 124 -5.41 3.43 -12.57
CA GLN A 124 -4.15 4.16 -12.71
C GLN A 124 -2.92 3.24 -12.73
N ILE A 125 -2.93 2.21 -11.88
CA ILE A 125 -1.84 1.22 -11.79
C ILE A 125 -1.86 0.28 -13.01
N ALA A 126 -3.01 -0.29 -13.32
CA ALA A 126 -3.20 -1.29 -14.38
C ALA A 126 -2.86 -0.74 -15.77
N ALA A 127 -3.28 0.49 -16.08
CA ALA A 127 -2.99 1.14 -17.36
C ALA A 127 -1.49 1.41 -17.54
N ARG A 128 -0.79 1.88 -16.47
CA ARG A 128 0.66 2.09 -16.48
C ARG A 128 1.43 0.77 -16.60
N ALA A 129 0.93 -0.28 -15.94
CA ALA A 129 1.51 -1.62 -16.03
C ALA A 129 1.25 -2.29 -17.39
N GLY A 130 0.19 -1.90 -18.11
CA GLY A 130 -0.26 -2.54 -19.33
C GLY A 130 -0.76 -3.97 -19.11
N ALA A 131 -1.49 -4.20 -18.01
CA ALA A 131 -2.04 -5.48 -17.65
C ALA A 131 -3.39 -5.30 -16.94
N ARG A 132 -4.34 -6.20 -17.20
CA ARG A 132 -5.58 -6.21 -16.44
C ARG A 132 -5.33 -6.50 -14.97
N ALA A 133 -6.17 -5.97 -14.09
CA ALA A 133 -6.10 -6.23 -12.66
C ALA A 133 -7.43 -6.76 -12.13
N PHE A 134 -7.37 -7.65 -11.15
CA PHE A 134 -8.51 -8.05 -10.35
C PHE A 134 -8.42 -7.41 -8.98
N VAL A 135 -9.48 -6.77 -8.55
CA VAL A 135 -9.64 -6.21 -7.21
C VAL A 135 -10.68 -7.05 -6.50
N PRO A 136 -10.32 -7.91 -5.53
CA PRO A 136 -11.29 -8.71 -4.80
C PRO A 136 -12.04 -7.89 -3.75
N ASP A 137 -13.33 -8.21 -3.57
CA ASP A 137 -14.08 -7.90 -2.35
C ASP A 137 -13.78 -9.00 -1.33
N TYR A 138 -12.56 -8.98 -0.80
CA TYR A 138 -12.14 -9.96 0.20
C TYR A 138 -12.92 -9.75 1.51
N ARG A 139 -13.11 -10.82 2.29
CA ARG A 139 -13.85 -10.80 3.55
C ARG A 139 -13.22 -9.84 4.56
N LEU A 140 -14.05 -8.96 5.12
CA LEU A 140 -13.63 -7.89 6.03
C LEU A 140 -13.92 -8.22 7.49
N ALA A 141 -13.08 -7.72 8.39
CA ALA A 141 -13.34 -7.67 9.81
C ALA A 141 -14.35 -6.54 10.13
N PRO A 142 -15.10 -6.61 11.23
CA PRO A 142 -15.08 -7.66 12.24
C PRO A 142 -15.85 -8.93 11.88
N GLU A 143 -16.66 -8.93 10.82
CA GLU A 143 -17.51 -10.06 10.43
C GLU A 143 -16.68 -11.31 10.10
N HIS A 144 -15.51 -11.09 9.51
CA HIS A 144 -14.57 -12.13 9.12
C HIS A 144 -13.15 -11.70 9.52
N PRO A 145 -12.74 -11.94 10.76
CA PRO A 145 -11.41 -11.58 11.23
C PRO A 145 -10.31 -12.43 10.55
N PHE A 146 -9.07 -12.16 10.87
CA PHE A 146 -7.92 -12.95 10.42
C PHE A 146 -8.17 -14.46 10.69
N PRO A 147 -7.85 -15.36 9.73
CA PRO A 147 -7.10 -15.11 8.49
C PRO A 147 -7.96 -14.91 7.21
N ALA A 148 -9.26 -14.63 7.31
CA ALA A 148 -10.20 -14.67 6.19
C ALA A 148 -9.73 -13.87 4.95
N ALA A 149 -9.26 -12.62 5.13
CA ALA A 149 -8.76 -11.80 4.03
C ALA A 149 -7.51 -12.40 3.35
N ALA A 150 -6.61 -13.01 4.13
CA ALA A 150 -5.42 -13.67 3.60
C ALA A 150 -5.75 -14.96 2.82
N GLU A 151 -6.77 -15.70 3.26
CA GLU A 151 -7.29 -16.87 2.53
C GLU A 151 -7.91 -16.46 1.19
N ASP A 152 -8.70 -15.38 1.16
CA ASP A 152 -9.31 -14.85 -0.06
C ASP A 152 -8.23 -14.34 -1.04
N ALA A 153 -7.18 -13.69 -0.54
CA ALA A 153 -6.04 -13.29 -1.36
C ALA A 153 -5.35 -14.49 -2.02
N LEU A 154 -5.14 -15.58 -1.26
CA LEU A 154 -4.57 -16.81 -1.78
C LEU A 154 -5.52 -17.49 -2.79
N ALA A 155 -6.82 -17.48 -2.56
CA ALA A 155 -7.83 -18.01 -3.48
C ALA A 155 -7.83 -17.26 -4.82
N CYS A 156 -7.75 -15.93 -4.79
CA CYS A 156 -7.61 -15.11 -6.01
C CYS A 156 -6.34 -15.44 -6.79
N TYR A 157 -5.21 -15.60 -6.10
CA TYR A 157 -3.97 -16.06 -6.75
C TYR A 157 -4.16 -17.42 -7.42
N GLY A 158 -4.75 -18.41 -6.72
CA GLY A 158 -5.08 -19.73 -7.27
C GLY A 158 -5.97 -19.62 -8.51
N GLY A 159 -7.01 -18.80 -8.48
CA GLY A 159 -7.89 -18.55 -9.61
C GLY A 159 -7.18 -17.98 -10.85
N LEU A 160 -6.16 -17.11 -10.69
CA LEU A 160 -5.31 -16.67 -11.80
C LEU A 160 -4.50 -17.83 -12.38
N VAL A 161 -3.93 -18.65 -11.52
CA VAL A 161 -3.15 -19.83 -11.92
C VAL A 161 -4.02 -20.78 -12.71
N ASP A 162 -5.21 -21.13 -12.21
CA ASP A 162 -6.16 -22.06 -12.84
C ASP A 162 -6.70 -21.52 -14.18
N SER A 163 -6.81 -20.20 -14.31
CA SER A 163 -7.17 -19.54 -15.58
C SER A 163 -6.03 -19.45 -16.60
N GLY A 164 -4.85 -20.03 -16.30
CA GLY A 164 -3.71 -20.10 -17.21
C GLY A 164 -2.89 -18.80 -17.30
N VAL A 165 -3.04 -17.86 -16.36
CA VAL A 165 -2.19 -16.66 -16.28
C VAL A 165 -0.77 -17.08 -15.93
N ARG A 166 0.20 -16.64 -16.73
CA ARG A 166 1.61 -17.04 -16.58
C ARG A 166 2.48 -16.00 -15.90
N ARG A 167 2.03 -14.76 -15.85
CA ARG A 167 2.76 -13.65 -15.23
C ARG A 167 1.82 -12.87 -14.33
N ILE A 168 2.07 -12.97 -13.05
CA ILE A 168 1.23 -12.41 -11.99
C ILE A 168 2.04 -11.35 -11.23
N ALA A 169 1.48 -10.15 -11.11
CA ALA A 169 1.96 -9.17 -10.18
C ALA A 169 0.99 -9.06 -8.99
N LEU A 170 1.55 -8.89 -7.79
CA LEU A 170 0.78 -8.65 -6.59
C LEU A 170 0.94 -7.18 -6.19
N THR A 171 -0.17 -6.51 -5.98
CA THR A 171 -0.17 -5.10 -5.57
C THR A 171 -1.14 -4.89 -4.42
N GLY A 172 -0.94 -3.81 -3.67
CA GLY A 172 -1.85 -3.42 -2.62
C GLY A 172 -1.41 -2.14 -1.93
N ASP A 173 -2.32 -1.54 -1.19
CA ASP A 173 -2.04 -0.36 -0.39
C ASP A 173 -2.41 -0.59 1.09
N SER A 174 -1.65 0.02 2.00
CA SER A 174 -1.96 -0.03 3.43
C SER A 174 -2.12 -1.48 3.95
N ALA A 175 -3.27 -1.83 4.50
CA ALA A 175 -3.64 -3.19 4.90
C ALA A 175 -3.60 -4.19 3.73
N GLY A 176 -4.04 -3.77 2.53
CA GLY A 176 -3.92 -4.58 1.33
C GLY A 176 -2.46 -4.81 0.90
N GLY A 177 -1.58 -3.87 1.22
CA GLY A 177 -0.13 -4.04 1.09
C GLY A 177 0.40 -5.17 1.97
N ALA A 178 -0.11 -5.31 3.21
CA ALA A 178 0.20 -6.45 4.07
C ALA A 178 -0.23 -7.77 3.44
N LEU A 179 -1.47 -7.83 2.94
CA LEU A 179 -2.00 -9.03 2.26
C LEU A 179 -1.17 -9.39 1.02
N ALA A 180 -0.77 -8.40 0.21
CA ALA A 180 0.05 -8.62 -0.98
C ALA A 180 1.44 -9.16 -0.63
N LEU A 181 2.08 -8.61 0.40
CA LEU A 181 3.40 -9.04 0.87
C LEU A 181 3.34 -10.43 1.55
N GLY A 182 2.30 -10.67 2.37
CA GLY A 182 2.07 -11.97 3.00
C GLY A 182 1.79 -13.07 1.96
N LEU A 183 0.96 -12.78 0.96
CA LEU A 183 0.72 -13.69 -0.16
C LEU A 183 2.01 -13.95 -0.95
N ALA A 184 2.79 -12.92 -1.27
CA ALA A 184 4.06 -13.06 -1.99
C ALA A 184 5.05 -13.96 -1.25
N ALA A 185 5.14 -13.84 0.09
CA ALA A 185 5.96 -14.70 0.92
C ALA A 185 5.43 -16.15 0.94
N ARG A 186 4.11 -16.32 0.96
CA ARG A 186 3.45 -17.65 0.97
C ARG A 186 3.69 -18.43 -0.33
N VAL A 187 3.77 -17.72 -1.47
CA VAL A 187 4.00 -18.31 -2.79
C VAL A 187 5.43 -18.08 -3.30
N ALA A 188 6.37 -17.80 -2.39
CA ALA A 188 7.77 -17.58 -2.75
C ALA A 188 8.35 -18.78 -3.51
N GLY A 189 9.10 -18.50 -4.58
CA GLY A 189 9.64 -19.52 -5.49
C GLY A 189 8.73 -19.86 -6.67
N ASP A 190 7.47 -19.39 -6.70
CA ASP A 190 6.63 -19.55 -7.89
C ASP A 190 7.05 -18.53 -8.97
N ALA A 191 7.60 -19.04 -10.07
CA ALA A 191 8.10 -18.23 -11.18
C ALA A 191 7.00 -17.41 -11.91
N ARG A 192 5.73 -17.70 -11.66
CA ARG A 192 4.61 -16.93 -12.20
C ARG A 192 4.45 -15.58 -11.50
N VAL A 193 4.79 -15.48 -10.20
CA VAL A 193 4.81 -14.21 -9.49
C VAL A 193 6.08 -13.47 -9.84
N VAL A 194 5.95 -12.40 -10.61
CA VAL A 194 7.10 -11.71 -11.21
C VAL A 194 7.42 -10.37 -10.57
N ALA A 195 6.49 -9.81 -9.80
CA ALA A 195 6.64 -8.51 -9.15
C ALA A 195 5.67 -8.35 -7.98
N VAL A 196 6.11 -7.61 -6.97
CA VAL A 196 5.26 -7.11 -5.88
C VAL A 196 5.43 -5.60 -5.80
N ALA A 197 4.33 -4.85 -5.77
CA ALA A 197 4.39 -3.39 -5.66
C ALA A 197 3.33 -2.90 -4.67
N VAL A 198 3.75 -2.21 -3.62
CA VAL A 198 2.85 -1.81 -2.54
C VAL A 198 2.97 -0.33 -2.19
N LEU A 199 1.85 0.25 -1.78
CA LEU A 199 1.74 1.65 -1.41
C LEU A 199 1.50 1.74 0.10
N SER A 200 2.45 2.32 0.83
CA SER A 200 2.30 2.56 2.28
C SER A 200 1.87 1.32 3.10
N PRO A 201 2.51 0.15 2.92
CA PRO A 201 2.03 -1.11 3.52
C PRO A 201 2.04 -1.06 5.04
N VAL A 202 1.12 -1.82 5.66
CA VAL A 202 1.16 -2.21 7.06
C VAL A 202 1.88 -3.54 7.13
N THR A 203 3.02 -3.63 7.80
CA THR A 203 3.82 -4.88 7.83
C THR A 203 4.01 -5.46 9.22
N ASP A 204 3.66 -4.71 10.25
CA ASP A 204 3.90 -5.06 11.65
C ASP A 204 2.69 -4.72 12.55
N LEU A 205 1.83 -5.69 12.80
CA LEU A 205 0.67 -5.54 13.67
C LEU A 205 1.01 -5.59 15.16
N THR A 206 2.29 -5.78 15.52
CA THR A 206 2.76 -5.61 16.91
C THR A 206 2.96 -4.14 17.27
N LEU A 207 2.91 -3.25 16.27
CA LEU A 207 3.10 -1.80 16.40
C LEU A 207 4.46 -1.43 17.05
N SER A 208 5.51 -2.19 16.72
CA SER A 208 6.83 -2.03 17.29
C SER A 208 7.70 -0.98 16.59
N GLY A 209 7.24 -0.38 15.49
CA GLY A 209 7.94 0.66 14.74
C GLY A 209 8.13 1.94 15.57
N ALA A 210 9.34 2.51 15.58
CA ALA A 210 9.64 3.76 16.32
C ALA A 210 8.85 4.96 15.75
N THR A 211 8.41 4.89 14.49
CA THR A 211 7.64 5.98 13.85
C THR A 211 6.25 6.16 14.44
N TYR A 212 5.72 5.19 15.19
CA TYR A 212 4.50 5.41 15.99
C TYR A 212 4.68 6.52 17.04
N GLU A 213 5.90 6.77 17.49
CA GLU A 213 6.24 7.86 18.41
C GLU A 213 6.85 9.05 17.67
N THR A 214 7.88 8.80 16.82
CA THR A 214 8.66 9.88 16.20
C THR A 214 7.90 10.62 15.08
N ARG A 215 6.85 10.03 14.53
CA ARG A 215 5.97 10.62 13.51
C ARG A 215 4.54 10.85 14.01
N ALA A 216 4.29 10.67 15.31
CA ALA A 216 2.95 10.83 15.88
C ALA A 216 2.32 12.20 15.58
N GLU A 217 3.07 13.29 15.66
CA GLU A 217 2.57 14.63 15.34
C GLU A 217 2.49 14.88 13.82
N ALA A 218 3.42 14.30 13.06
CA ALA A 218 3.48 14.47 11.62
C ALA A 218 2.35 13.75 10.89
N ASP A 219 1.90 12.61 11.37
CA ASP A 219 0.79 11.86 10.76
C ASP A 219 -0.55 12.59 10.98
N PRO A 220 -1.26 13.01 9.92
CA PRO A 220 -2.53 13.71 10.08
C PRO A 220 -3.72 12.77 10.28
N LEU A 221 -3.53 11.44 10.13
CA LEU A 221 -4.62 10.47 10.03
C LEU A 221 -4.69 9.51 11.22
N PHE A 222 -3.54 9.04 11.71
CA PHE A 222 -3.48 7.92 12.64
C PHE A 222 -2.82 8.29 13.97
N THR A 223 -3.32 7.65 15.02
CA THR A 223 -2.69 7.59 16.34
C THR A 223 -2.41 6.14 16.69
N ARG A 224 -1.39 5.88 17.50
CA ARG A 224 -1.07 4.52 17.94
C ARG A 224 -2.24 3.81 18.64
N PRO A 225 -2.99 4.45 19.60
CA PRO A 225 -4.17 3.81 20.20
C PRO A 225 -5.23 3.42 19.17
N GLN A 226 -5.58 4.32 18.25
CA GLN A 226 -6.55 4.02 17.18
C GLN A 226 -6.11 2.83 16.31
N VAL A 227 -4.82 2.78 15.95
CA VAL A 227 -4.28 1.66 15.16
C VAL A 227 -4.33 0.36 15.97
N ALA A 228 -4.05 0.41 17.27
CA ALA A 228 -4.14 -0.76 18.14
C ALA A 228 -5.57 -1.35 18.17
N ASP A 229 -6.59 -0.49 18.25
CA ASP A 229 -8.00 -0.93 18.21
C ASP A 229 -8.33 -1.61 16.87
N LEU A 230 -7.89 -1.02 15.74
CA LEU A 230 -8.10 -1.58 14.39
C LEU A 230 -7.40 -2.94 14.22
N VAL A 231 -6.19 -3.06 14.77
CA VAL A 231 -5.44 -4.32 14.79
C VAL A 231 -6.18 -5.39 15.57
N GLN A 232 -6.71 -5.07 16.76
CA GLN A 232 -7.48 -6.03 17.57
C GLN A 232 -8.76 -6.50 16.84
N ILE A 233 -9.46 -5.59 16.17
CA ILE A 233 -10.64 -5.91 15.36
C ILE A 233 -10.28 -6.91 14.24
N TYR A 234 -9.16 -6.68 13.55
CA TYR A 234 -8.71 -7.58 12.48
C TYR A 234 -8.24 -8.92 12.99
N LEU A 235 -7.39 -8.94 14.03
CA LEU A 235 -6.81 -10.17 14.56
C LEU A 235 -7.85 -11.10 15.19
N GLY A 236 -8.91 -10.55 15.82
CA GLY A 236 -9.92 -11.38 16.49
C GLY A 236 -9.35 -12.28 17.57
N GLY A 237 -8.22 -11.89 18.18
CA GLY A 237 -7.50 -12.66 19.18
C GLY A 237 -6.34 -13.52 18.65
N ALA A 238 -6.06 -13.50 17.34
CA ALA A 238 -4.90 -14.17 16.75
C ALA A 238 -3.58 -13.46 17.13
N ASP A 239 -2.46 -14.18 16.95
CA ASP A 239 -1.12 -13.63 17.24
C ASP A 239 -0.72 -12.57 16.21
N ALA A 240 -0.39 -11.37 16.71
CA ALA A 240 0.12 -10.28 15.89
C ALA A 240 1.47 -10.61 15.21
N ASN A 241 2.22 -11.58 15.71
CA ASN A 241 3.47 -12.04 15.09
C ASN A 241 3.26 -13.08 13.98
N ASP A 242 2.02 -13.53 13.73
CA ASP A 242 1.76 -14.47 12.63
C ASP A 242 2.22 -13.84 11.31
N PRO A 243 3.09 -14.51 10.52
CA PRO A 243 3.61 -13.98 9.26
C PRO A 243 2.56 -13.65 8.20
N LEU A 244 1.37 -14.23 8.27
CA LEU A 244 0.26 -13.88 7.36
C LEU A 244 -0.44 -12.60 7.79
N ALA A 245 -0.41 -12.27 9.09
CA ALA A 245 -0.95 -11.02 9.62
C ALA A 245 0.10 -9.89 9.54
N SER A 246 1.35 -10.20 9.92
CA SER A 246 2.49 -9.29 9.94
C SER A 246 3.61 -9.79 9.03
N PRO A 247 3.60 -9.45 7.74
CA PRO A 247 4.57 -9.97 6.78
C PRO A 247 6.02 -9.59 7.10
N LEU A 248 6.24 -8.61 7.96
CA LEU A 248 7.57 -8.29 8.50
C LEU A 248 8.24 -9.52 9.13
N TYR A 249 7.49 -10.40 9.79
CA TYR A 249 8.02 -11.59 10.47
C TYR A 249 8.09 -12.83 9.58
N GLY A 250 7.67 -12.69 8.32
CA GLY A 250 7.67 -13.79 7.35
C GLY A 250 9.06 -14.22 6.87
N ARG A 251 9.09 -15.37 6.18
CA ARG A 251 10.25 -15.83 5.42
C ARG A 251 10.23 -15.18 4.03
N LEU A 252 11.16 -14.26 3.76
CA LEU A 252 11.17 -13.45 2.55
C LEU A 252 12.04 -14.03 1.42
N ALA A 253 12.93 -14.98 1.73
CA ALA A 253 13.80 -15.58 0.73
C ALA A 253 13.03 -16.24 -0.43
N GLY A 254 13.43 -15.95 -1.66
CA GLY A 254 12.80 -16.47 -2.87
C GLY A 254 11.57 -15.69 -3.35
N MET A 255 11.21 -14.60 -2.70
CA MET A 255 10.16 -13.71 -3.17
C MET A 255 10.55 -13.02 -4.49
N ALA A 256 9.54 -12.68 -5.29
CA ALA A 256 9.69 -11.80 -6.44
C ALA A 256 10.17 -10.40 -6.01
N PRO A 257 10.79 -9.62 -6.95
CA PRO A 257 11.21 -8.25 -6.65
C PRO A 257 10.09 -7.38 -6.07
N VAL A 258 10.43 -6.55 -5.07
CA VAL A 258 9.50 -5.70 -4.32
C VAL A 258 9.79 -4.22 -4.55
N ARG A 259 8.75 -3.41 -4.77
CA ARG A 259 8.81 -1.94 -4.79
C ARG A 259 7.77 -1.37 -3.83
N ILE A 260 8.20 -0.41 -3.02
CA ILE A 260 7.37 0.22 -1.99
C ILE A 260 7.38 1.73 -2.20
N GLN A 261 6.21 2.36 -2.25
CA GLN A 261 6.05 3.81 -2.24
C GLN A 261 5.50 4.22 -0.87
N VAL A 262 6.15 5.15 -0.19
CA VAL A 262 5.75 5.56 1.15
C VAL A 262 5.96 7.06 1.38
N GLY A 263 5.00 7.73 2.01
CA GLY A 263 5.19 9.09 2.51
C GLY A 263 5.92 9.07 3.87
N ASP A 264 6.62 10.14 4.21
CA ASP A 264 7.33 10.21 5.49
C ASP A 264 6.52 10.82 6.64
N ASP A 265 5.43 11.54 6.33
CA ASP A 265 4.53 12.14 7.33
C ASP A 265 3.51 11.12 7.85
N LYS A 266 3.99 9.96 8.34
CA LYS A 266 3.08 8.89 8.82
C LYS A 266 3.74 7.96 9.84
N VAL A 267 2.90 7.41 10.74
CA VAL A 267 3.33 6.47 11.77
C VAL A 267 3.79 5.11 11.22
N LEU A 268 3.37 4.75 9.99
CA LEU A 268 3.70 3.49 9.32
C LEU A 268 4.98 3.58 8.44
N LEU A 269 5.85 4.59 8.63
CA LEU A 269 7.07 4.69 7.83
C LEU A 269 8.02 3.54 8.11
N ASP A 270 8.22 3.17 9.37
CA ASP A 270 9.08 2.05 9.77
C ASP A 270 8.60 0.71 9.23
N ASP A 271 7.30 0.53 9.05
CA ASP A 271 6.74 -0.67 8.42
C ASP A 271 7.37 -0.91 7.05
N ALA A 272 7.44 0.13 6.22
CA ALA A 272 8.02 0.06 4.89
C ALA A 272 9.55 -0.12 4.93
N LEU A 273 10.24 0.66 5.78
CA LEU A 273 11.71 0.66 5.84
C LEU A 273 12.25 -0.67 6.37
N ARG A 274 11.72 -1.13 7.51
CA ARG A 274 12.13 -2.40 8.16
C ARG A 274 11.82 -3.61 7.27
N TYR A 275 10.66 -3.59 6.58
CA TYR A 275 10.34 -4.66 5.65
C TYR A 275 11.34 -4.74 4.50
N ALA A 276 11.65 -3.60 3.86
CA ALA A 276 12.60 -3.56 2.75
C ALA A 276 14.01 -3.99 3.19
N GLU A 277 14.48 -3.53 4.35
CA GLU A 277 15.76 -3.95 4.92
C GLU A 277 15.81 -5.48 5.10
N ARG A 278 14.79 -6.08 5.68
CA ARG A 278 14.71 -7.54 5.83
C ARG A 278 14.61 -8.26 4.49
N ALA A 279 13.89 -7.71 3.51
CA ALA A 279 13.79 -8.30 2.19
C ALA A 279 15.14 -8.30 1.48
N VAL A 280 15.89 -7.21 1.54
CA VAL A 280 17.27 -7.13 1.00
C VAL A 280 18.20 -8.10 1.72
N ALA A 281 18.15 -8.17 3.05
CA ALA A 281 18.94 -9.13 3.84
C ALA A 281 18.62 -10.60 3.47
N ALA A 282 17.39 -10.88 3.03
CA ALA A 282 16.96 -12.18 2.53
C ALA A 282 17.30 -12.43 1.04
N GLY A 283 18.02 -11.51 0.37
CA GLY A 283 18.41 -11.62 -1.03
C GLY A 283 17.32 -11.22 -2.04
N VAL A 284 16.27 -10.53 -1.61
CA VAL A 284 15.19 -10.03 -2.48
C VAL A 284 15.61 -8.68 -3.08
N ASP A 285 15.38 -8.47 -4.38
CA ASP A 285 15.49 -7.16 -5.02
C ASP A 285 14.36 -6.25 -4.50
N ALA A 286 14.58 -5.57 -3.37
CA ALA A 286 13.63 -4.68 -2.75
C ALA A 286 14.10 -3.22 -2.77
N ARG A 287 13.15 -2.28 -2.98
CA ARG A 287 13.41 -0.84 -2.96
C ARG A 287 12.23 -0.11 -2.34
N VAL A 288 12.54 0.90 -1.52
CA VAL A 288 11.58 1.86 -0.96
C VAL A 288 11.85 3.24 -1.55
N ASP A 289 10.83 3.86 -2.06
CA ASP A 289 10.80 5.27 -2.44
C ASP A 289 10.05 6.05 -1.33
N VAL A 290 10.78 6.89 -0.59
CA VAL A 290 10.27 7.72 0.50
C VAL A 290 9.99 9.13 -0.02
N TRP A 291 8.75 9.58 0.07
CA TRP A 291 8.29 10.89 -0.42
C TRP A 291 8.12 11.85 0.76
N MET A 292 9.01 12.83 0.83
CA MET A 292 9.05 13.79 1.94
C MET A 292 7.79 14.66 1.98
N GLY A 293 7.23 14.83 3.19
CA GLY A 293 6.01 15.62 3.42
C GLY A 293 4.72 14.97 2.96
N MET A 294 4.76 13.75 2.42
CA MET A 294 3.57 13.08 1.91
C MET A 294 2.86 12.26 3.00
N PRO A 295 1.51 12.37 3.08
CA PRO A 295 0.71 11.61 4.02
C PRO A 295 0.48 10.17 3.55
N HIS A 296 -0.15 9.36 4.42
CA HIS A 296 -0.60 8.02 4.08
C HIS A 296 -1.55 8.02 2.86
N GLY A 297 -1.33 7.09 1.92
CA GLY A 297 -2.18 6.94 0.73
C GLY A 297 -2.06 8.07 -0.30
N PHE A 298 -0.99 8.89 -0.24
CA PHE A 298 -0.80 10.03 -1.14
C PHE A 298 -0.93 9.71 -2.64
N PRO A 299 -0.56 8.52 -3.17
CA PRO A 299 -0.71 8.24 -4.59
C PRO A 299 -2.16 8.23 -5.10
N ALA A 300 -3.15 8.06 -4.19
CA ALA A 300 -4.57 8.20 -4.55
C ALA A 300 -4.98 9.65 -4.87
N ASN A 301 -4.15 10.64 -4.54
CA ASN A 301 -4.41 12.05 -4.81
C ASN A 301 -3.85 12.51 -6.17
N ILE A 302 -3.88 11.64 -7.18
CA ILE A 302 -3.49 11.98 -8.55
C ILE A 302 -4.32 13.16 -9.09
N GLY A 303 -3.65 14.07 -9.77
CA GLY A 303 -4.25 15.33 -10.23
C GLY A 303 -4.37 16.41 -9.15
N LYS A 304 -4.06 16.09 -7.87
CA LYS A 304 -4.07 17.03 -6.74
C LYS A 304 -2.68 17.19 -6.12
N LEU A 305 -1.92 16.10 -6.02
CA LEU A 305 -0.52 16.06 -5.56
C LEU A 305 0.40 15.74 -6.74
N LYS A 306 1.41 16.54 -6.98
CA LYS A 306 2.42 16.29 -8.02
C LYS A 306 3.20 15.00 -7.75
N ALA A 307 3.49 14.68 -6.48
CA ALA A 307 4.18 13.46 -6.07
C ALA A 307 3.40 12.18 -6.42
N ALA A 308 2.07 12.27 -6.55
CA ALA A 308 1.23 11.09 -6.81
C ALA A 308 1.52 10.48 -8.19
N GLU A 309 1.70 11.31 -9.22
CA GLU A 309 1.93 10.82 -10.58
C GLU A 309 3.26 10.10 -10.74
N PRO A 310 4.43 10.67 -10.40
CA PRO A 310 5.70 9.97 -10.51
C PRO A 310 5.79 8.73 -9.60
N ALA A 311 5.10 8.70 -8.45
CA ALA A 311 5.02 7.50 -7.62
C ALA A 311 4.27 6.37 -8.33
N LEU A 312 3.13 6.66 -8.97
CA LEU A 312 2.38 5.69 -9.77
C LEU A 312 3.11 5.31 -11.06
N ASP A 313 3.82 6.24 -11.69
CA ASP A 313 4.64 5.98 -12.88
C ASP A 313 5.80 5.03 -12.56
N ALA A 314 6.48 5.21 -11.42
CA ALA A 314 7.54 4.33 -10.97
C ALA A 314 7.03 2.89 -10.74
N ILE A 315 5.87 2.75 -10.07
CA ILE A 315 5.20 1.44 -9.88
C ILE A 315 4.79 0.85 -11.22
N GLY A 316 4.14 1.64 -12.08
CA GLY A 316 3.67 1.19 -13.39
C GLY A 316 4.80 0.72 -14.30
N ALA A 317 5.90 1.47 -14.38
CA ALA A 317 7.08 1.12 -15.15
C ALA A 317 7.72 -0.19 -14.64
N PHE A 318 7.87 -0.34 -13.33
CA PHE A 318 8.39 -1.55 -12.71
C PHE A 318 7.50 -2.77 -13.04
N LEU A 319 6.21 -2.67 -12.82
CA LEU A 319 5.25 -3.73 -13.12
C LEU A 319 5.25 -4.07 -14.62
N SER A 320 5.22 -3.05 -15.49
CA SER A 320 5.26 -3.23 -16.94
C SER A 320 6.50 -3.99 -17.38
N GLN A 321 7.69 -3.62 -16.88
CA GLN A 321 8.94 -4.30 -17.19
C GLN A 321 8.89 -5.77 -16.77
N LYS A 322 8.44 -6.07 -15.55
CA LYS A 322 8.40 -7.44 -15.01
C LYS A 322 7.33 -8.29 -15.69
N LEU A 323 6.19 -7.72 -16.04
CA LEU A 323 5.11 -8.41 -16.76
C LEU A 323 5.41 -8.63 -18.26
N GLN A 324 6.36 -7.90 -18.85
CA GLN A 324 6.81 -8.06 -20.24
C GLN A 324 7.94 -9.06 -20.40
N SER A 325 8.83 -9.18 -19.41
CA SER A 325 10.04 -9.99 -19.56
C SER A 325 9.66 -11.42 -19.92
N ARG A 326 10.06 -11.88 -21.12
CA ARG A 326 10.02 -13.31 -21.44
C ARG A 326 10.97 -13.97 -20.46
N GLY A 327 10.49 -14.89 -19.64
CA GLY A 327 11.39 -15.75 -18.89
C GLY A 327 12.41 -16.29 -19.87
N ASN A 328 13.69 -16.14 -19.57
CA ASN A 328 14.71 -16.86 -20.31
C ASN A 328 14.38 -18.35 -20.14
N PRO A 329 14.26 -19.14 -21.22
CA PRO A 329 13.97 -20.55 -21.14
C PRO A 329 15.01 -21.30 -20.33
#